data_e08e73214406b13d398828f15979e20e
#
_entry.id   e08e73214406b13d398828f15979e20e
#
_cell.length_a   1.000
_cell.length_b   1.000
_cell.length_c   1.000
_cell.angle_alpha   90.00
_cell.angle_beta   90.00
_cell.angle_gamma   90.00
#
_symmetry.space_group_name_H-M   'P 1'
#
loop_
_entity.id
_entity.type
_entity.pdbx_description
1 polymer ?
#
loop_
_entity_poly.entity_id
_entity_poly.type
_entity_poly.pdbx_seq_one_letter_code
_entity_poly.pdbx_strand_id
1 'polypeptide(L)'
;GIATFLIYKTVKPLVKPIIYHNDNGTMKVDLAVTWEANLDAGPDVITFANMTPVNTQLSTPSQGFIKGLCDYFRNYMNKIFLAGNKRAHDVIAGDITTGLKAAVAAAHMNVMFDGQAKNVCKNFDLFDFCKENTMRAMEVWSKNNPDDLQKLCNYFKDVASARARAEKAKIDVTKKYKNSIGNLPPKFVKAENKDHLELYIVEGESASSPCETGRNSKLQAIFPI
;
A
#
# COMPACT_ATOMS: atom_id res chain seq x y z
N GLY A 1 -22.37 18.92 -10.33
CA GLY A 1 -21.76 17.69 -10.85
C GLY A 1 -20.82 17.03 -9.83
N ILE A 2 -20.02 16.06 -10.27
CA ILE A 2 -19.10 15.30 -9.36
C ILE A 2 -18.09 16.18 -8.64
N ALA A 3 -17.66 17.27 -9.25
CA ALA A 3 -16.75 18.24 -8.65
C ALA A 3 -17.38 18.93 -7.43
N THR A 4 -18.63 19.40 -7.55
CA THR A 4 -19.37 20.02 -6.45
C THR A 4 -19.60 19.02 -5.31
N PHE A 5 -19.91 17.78 -5.66
CA PHE A 5 -20.08 16.70 -4.71
C PHE A 5 -18.77 16.43 -3.92
N LEU A 6 -17.62 16.36 -4.61
CA LEU A 6 -16.34 16.17 -3.97
C LEU A 6 -15.99 17.33 -3.02
N ILE A 7 -16.20 18.58 -3.46
CA ILE A 7 -15.97 19.79 -2.64
C ILE A 7 -16.81 19.74 -1.36
N TYR A 8 -18.08 19.33 -1.45
CA TYR A 8 -18.95 19.21 -0.29
C TYR A 8 -18.47 18.12 0.70
N LYS A 9 -17.93 17.01 0.20
CA LYS A 9 -17.43 15.90 1.02
C LYS A 9 -16.04 16.13 1.63
N THR A 10 -15.29 17.10 1.15
CA THR A 10 -13.90 17.32 1.56
C THR A 10 -13.82 18.53 2.48
N VAL A 11 -13.31 18.34 3.71
CA VAL A 11 -13.27 19.41 4.72
C VAL A 11 -12.01 20.25 4.61
N LYS A 12 -10.84 19.60 4.49
CA LYS A 12 -9.52 20.28 4.41
C LYS A 12 -8.67 19.66 3.30
N PRO A 13 -8.92 20.02 2.03
CA PRO A 13 -8.13 19.49 0.92
C PRO A 13 -6.69 19.98 0.98
N LEU A 14 -5.74 19.09 0.71
CA LEU A 14 -4.31 19.41 0.56
C LEU A 14 -4.06 20.29 -0.66
N VAL A 15 -4.79 20.02 -1.73
CA VAL A 15 -4.78 20.76 -2.99
C VAL A 15 -6.20 20.98 -3.46
N LYS A 16 -6.42 22.03 -4.24
CA LYS A 16 -7.73 22.26 -4.87
C LYS A 16 -8.15 21.01 -5.67
N PRO A 17 -9.45 20.67 -5.71
CA PRO A 17 -9.92 19.55 -6.51
C PRO A 17 -9.45 19.65 -7.96
N ILE A 18 -8.79 18.59 -8.42
CA ILE A 18 -8.38 18.42 -9.80
C ILE A 18 -9.59 17.90 -10.57
N ILE A 19 -10.02 18.62 -11.56
CA ILE A 19 -11.21 18.28 -12.35
C ILE A 19 -10.76 18.02 -13.78
N TYR A 20 -11.25 16.94 -14.36
CA TYR A 20 -10.95 16.57 -15.73
C TYR A 20 -12.15 15.92 -16.40
N HIS A 21 -12.33 16.22 -17.66
CA HIS A 21 -13.39 15.66 -18.51
C HIS A 21 -12.79 15.22 -19.86
N ASN A 22 -13.20 14.07 -20.34
CA ASN A 22 -12.96 13.64 -21.72
C ASN A 22 -14.14 12.83 -22.28
N ASP A 23 -14.43 13.07 -23.54
CA ASP A 23 -15.46 12.38 -24.31
C ASP A 23 -14.89 12.09 -25.70
N ASN A 24 -14.84 10.81 -26.08
CA ASN A 24 -14.38 10.37 -27.41
C ASN A 24 -15.55 9.92 -28.31
N GLY A 25 -16.79 10.20 -27.91
CA GLY A 25 -18.00 9.80 -28.63
C GLY A 25 -18.53 8.41 -28.25
N THR A 26 -17.68 7.47 -27.86
CA THR A 26 -18.04 6.11 -27.41
C THR A 26 -17.99 5.98 -25.91
N MET A 27 -16.98 6.60 -25.30
CA MET A 27 -16.72 6.59 -23.86
C MET A 27 -16.54 8.00 -23.35
N LYS A 28 -17.01 8.22 -22.11
CA LYS A 28 -16.82 9.49 -21.39
C LYS A 28 -16.25 9.22 -20.03
N VAL A 29 -15.46 10.16 -19.53
CA VAL A 29 -14.99 10.15 -18.14
C VAL A 29 -14.98 11.56 -17.57
N ASP A 30 -15.59 11.71 -16.40
CA ASP A 30 -15.48 12.87 -15.52
C ASP A 30 -14.72 12.45 -14.28
N LEU A 31 -13.66 13.17 -13.94
CA LEU A 31 -12.83 12.94 -12.78
C LEU A 31 -12.84 14.17 -11.87
N ALA A 32 -12.97 13.95 -10.58
CA ALA A 32 -12.71 14.95 -9.56
C ALA A 32 -11.89 14.27 -8.47
N VAL A 33 -10.71 14.83 -8.14
CA VAL A 33 -9.79 14.20 -7.19
C VAL A 33 -9.07 15.24 -6.34
N THR A 34 -8.90 14.92 -5.05
CA THR A 34 -8.09 15.66 -4.09
C THR A 34 -7.61 14.74 -2.98
N TRP A 35 -6.83 15.25 -2.05
CA TRP A 35 -6.38 14.52 -0.86
C TRP A 35 -6.64 15.33 0.40
N GLU A 36 -6.86 14.62 1.50
CA GLU A 36 -6.84 15.16 2.85
C GLU A 36 -5.65 14.60 3.63
N ALA A 37 -5.01 15.41 4.46
CA ALA A 37 -3.92 14.96 5.31
C ALA A 37 -4.45 14.09 6.45
N ASN A 38 -4.68 12.81 6.15
CA ASN A 38 -5.09 11.82 7.15
C ASN A 38 -4.38 10.50 6.86
N LEU A 39 -3.43 10.15 7.73
CA LEU A 39 -2.59 8.94 7.58
C LEU A 39 -3.37 7.64 7.82
N ASP A 40 -4.47 7.71 8.55
CA ASP A 40 -5.30 6.55 8.91
C ASP A 40 -6.45 6.33 7.92
N ALA A 41 -6.68 7.29 7.00
CA ALA A 41 -7.76 7.20 6.02
C ALA A 41 -7.31 6.46 4.76
N GLY A 42 -7.98 5.36 4.46
CA GLY A 42 -7.93 4.75 3.14
C GLY A 42 -8.56 5.62 2.05
N PRO A 43 -8.50 5.20 0.79
CA PRO A 43 -9.13 5.91 -0.32
C PRO A 43 -10.66 5.96 -0.17
N ASP A 44 -11.24 7.15 -0.27
CA ASP A 44 -12.69 7.37 -0.35
C ASP A 44 -13.03 7.80 -1.79
N VAL A 45 -13.37 6.81 -2.61
CA VAL A 45 -13.66 7.00 -4.03
C VAL A 45 -15.09 6.57 -4.31
N ILE A 46 -15.84 7.43 -4.96
CA ILE A 46 -17.19 7.13 -5.43
C ILE A 46 -17.15 6.98 -6.95
N THR A 47 -17.73 5.92 -7.44
CA THR A 47 -17.70 5.57 -8.86
C THR A 47 -19.09 5.40 -9.44
N PHE A 48 -19.30 5.96 -10.62
CA PHE A 48 -20.51 5.82 -11.40
C PHE A 48 -20.17 5.23 -12.79
N ALA A 49 -21.01 4.30 -13.26
CA ALA A 49 -20.98 3.80 -14.62
C ALA A 49 -22.37 4.04 -15.26
N ASN A 50 -22.45 4.81 -16.36
CA ASN A 50 -23.70 5.26 -16.97
C ASN A 50 -24.70 5.78 -15.93
N MET A 51 -24.24 6.70 -15.06
CA MET A 51 -24.99 7.33 -13.97
C MET A 51 -25.45 6.38 -12.83
N THR A 52 -25.12 5.09 -12.92
CA THR A 52 -25.41 4.12 -11.87
C THR A 52 -24.24 4.05 -10.90
N PRO A 53 -24.45 4.18 -9.58
CA PRO A 53 -23.38 3.99 -8.61
C PRO A 53 -22.93 2.53 -8.62
N VAL A 54 -21.60 2.33 -8.65
CA VAL A 54 -21.02 0.99 -8.74
C VAL A 54 -19.98 0.77 -7.64
N ASN A 55 -19.70 -0.50 -7.36
CA ASN A 55 -18.68 -0.87 -6.39
C ASN A 55 -17.29 -0.42 -6.88
N THR A 56 -16.67 0.47 -6.14
CA THR A 56 -15.38 1.08 -6.49
C THR A 56 -14.23 0.07 -6.54
N GLN A 57 -14.25 -0.95 -5.70
CA GLN A 57 -13.14 -1.92 -5.65
C GLN A 57 -13.20 -2.94 -6.81
N LEU A 58 -14.40 -3.24 -7.29
CA LEU A 58 -14.63 -4.31 -8.26
C LEU A 58 -14.85 -3.81 -9.69
N SER A 59 -15.15 -2.51 -9.87
CA SER A 59 -15.50 -1.95 -11.16
C SER A 59 -14.30 -1.43 -11.94
N THR A 60 -14.28 -1.71 -13.23
CA THR A 60 -13.17 -1.36 -14.14
C THR A 60 -12.87 0.13 -14.23
N PRO A 61 -13.86 1.08 -14.20
CA PRO A 61 -13.54 2.50 -14.25
C PRO A 61 -12.69 2.99 -13.06
N SER A 62 -13.06 2.58 -11.85
CA SER A 62 -12.32 2.94 -10.63
C SER A 62 -10.96 2.26 -10.55
N GLN A 63 -10.87 1.01 -10.96
CA GLN A 63 -9.59 0.30 -11.03
C GLN A 63 -8.63 1.00 -12.01
N GLY A 64 -9.13 1.39 -13.19
CA GLY A 64 -8.37 2.16 -14.18
C GLY A 64 -7.93 3.51 -13.63
N PHE A 65 -8.84 4.25 -12.99
CA PHE A 65 -8.53 5.52 -12.33
C PHE A 65 -7.41 5.38 -11.29
N ILE A 66 -7.56 4.46 -10.33
CA ILE A 66 -6.55 4.22 -9.28
C ILE A 66 -5.21 3.82 -9.90
N LYS A 67 -5.24 2.92 -10.89
CA LYS A 67 -4.02 2.48 -11.58
C LYS A 67 -3.31 3.64 -12.28
N GLY A 68 -4.04 4.46 -13.03
CA GLY A 68 -3.50 5.63 -13.73
C GLY A 68 -2.91 6.66 -12.77
N LEU A 69 -3.60 6.92 -11.65
CA LEU A 69 -3.14 7.81 -10.60
C LEU A 69 -1.82 7.33 -9.98
N CYS A 70 -1.76 6.07 -9.59
CA CYS A 70 -0.57 5.48 -8.99
C CYS A 70 0.60 5.40 -9.98
N ASP A 71 0.35 5.05 -11.23
CA ASP A 71 1.40 4.97 -12.27
C ASP A 71 1.98 6.36 -12.54
N TYR A 72 1.14 7.40 -12.63
CA TYR A 72 1.60 8.77 -12.83
C TYR A 72 2.53 9.23 -11.71
N PHE A 73 2.07 9.19 -10.45
CA PHE A 73 2.86 9.69 -9.32
C PHE A 73 4.12 8.86 -9.06
N ARG A 74 4.06 7.54 -9.17
CA ARG A 74 5.25 6.68 -9.04
C ARG A 74 6.29 7.00 -10.10
N ASN A 75 5.88 7.12 -11.36
CA ASN A 75 6.79 7.47 -12.44
C ASN A 75 7.39 8.88 -12.26
N TYR A 76 6.57 9.85 -11.85
CA TYR A 76 7.02 11.19 -11.57
C TYR A 76 8.02 11.24 -10.42
N MET A 77 7.70 10.61 -9.30
CA MET A 77 8.54 10.59 -8.11
C MET A 77 9.84 9.83 -8.37
N ASN A 78 9.80 8.70 -9.05
CA ASN A 78 11.00 7.94 -9.41
C ASN A 78 11.97 8.75 -10.28
N LYS A 79 11.47 9.53 -11.24
CA LYS A 79 12.32 10.42 -12.05
C LYS A 79 13.04 11.48 -11.22
N ILE A 80 12.37 12.07 -10.24
CA ILE A 80 12.94 13.11 -9.38
C ILE A 80 13.89 12.53 -8.34
N PHE A 81 13.58 11.36 -7.75
CA PHE A 81 14.35 10.78 -6.65
C PHE A 81 15.55 9.96 -7.10
N LEU A 82 15.49 9.30 -8.26
CA LEU A 82 16.66 8.63 -8.85
C LEU A 82 17.78 9.62 -9.23
N ALA A 83 17.44 10.89 -9.42
CA ALA A 83 18.42 11.92 -9.70
C ALA A 83 19.21 12.42 -8.47
N GLY A 84 18.80 12.11 -7.24
CA GLY A 84 19.39 12.78 -6.07
C GLY A 84 19.62 12.01 -4.79
N ASN A 85 18.98 10.89 -4.47
CA ASN A 85 19.20 10.24 -3.16
C ASN A 85 18.75 8.77 -3.10
N LYS A 86 19.70 7.86 -2.86
CA LYS A 86 19.50 6.41 -2.69
C LYS A 86 18.77 5.99 -1.39
N ARG A 87 18.25 6.93 -0.61
CA ARG A 87 17.58 6.68 0.69
C ARG A 87 16.10 7.04 0.74
N ALA A 88 15.50 7.41 -0.38
CA ALA A 88 14.06 7.61 -0.42
C ALA A 88 13.36 6.24 -0.32
N HIS A 89 12.46 6.09 0.65
CA HIS A 89 11.60 4.91 0.73
C HIS A 89 10.76 4.83 -0.53
N ASP A 90 10.69 3.63 -1.14
CA ASP A 90 9.85 3.40 -2.30
C ASP A 90 8.40 3.77 -1.99
N VAL A 91 7.85 4.71 -2.73
CA VAL A 91 6.44 5.09 -2.62
C VAL A 91 5.62 4.02 -3.32
N ILE A 92 4.75 3.35 -2.57
CA ILE A 92 3.83 2.33 -3.09
C ILE A 92 2.45 2.93 -3.39
N ALA A 93 1.60 2.17 -4.07
CA ALA A 93 0.23 2.60 -4.40
C ALA A 93 -0.58 3.00 -3.15
N GLY A 94 -0.41 2.27 -2.05
CA GLY A 94 -1.05 2.59 -0.77
C GLY A 94 -0.69 3.99 -0.24
N ASP A 95 0.56 4.41 -0.38
CA ASP A 95 1.01 5.73 0.07
C ASP A 95 0.35 6.86 -0.75
N ILE A 96 0.16 6.65 -2.06
CA ILE A 96 -0.50 7.60 -2.95
C ILE A 96 -1.99 7.69 -2.68
N THR A 97 -2.63 6.58 -2.32
CA THR A 97 -4.07 6.53 -2.06
C THR A 97 -4.46 6.86 -0.62
N THR A 98 -3.51 7.02 0.29
CA THR A 98 -3.77 7.46 1.66
C THR A 98 -4.35 8.89 1.65
N GLY A 99 -5.52 9.05 2.26
CA GLY A 99 -6.25 10.32 2.29
C GLY A 99 -6.86 10.77 0.95
N LEU A 100 -6.85 9.90 -0.07
CA LEU A 100 -7.45 10.18 -1.37
C LEU A 100 -8.97 10.35 -1.25
N LYS A 101 -9.48 11.43 -1.83
CA LYS A 101 -10.89 11.73 -2.03
C LYS A 101 -11.16 11.90 -3.50
N ALA A 102 -12.04 11.08 -4.08
CA ALA A 102 -12.30 11.16 -5.52
C ALA A 102 -13.74 10.81 -5.89
N ALA A 103 -14.19 11.37 -7.01
CA ALA A 103 -15.40 10.95 -7.69
C ALA A 103 -15.03 10.66 -9.17
N VAL A 104 -15.46 9.50 -9.63
CA VAL A 104 -15.22 9.00 -11.00
C VAL A 104 -16.58 8.71 -11.63
N ALA A 105 -16.92 9.38 -12.71
CA ALA A 105 -18.09 9.06 -13.50
C ALA A 105 -17.65 8.67 -14.92
N ALA A 106 -17.86 7.40 -15.26
CA ALA A 106 -17.56 6.88 -16.58
C ALA A 106 -18.86 6.50 -17.31
N ALA A 107 -18.88 6.71 -18.60
CA ALA A 107 -19.98 6.24 -19.45
C ALA A 107 -19.44 5.51 -20.67
N HIS A 108 -20.20 4.51 -21.11
CA HIS A 108 -19.92 3.70 -22.28
C HIS A 108 -21.21 3.43 -23.06
N MET A 109 -21.19 3.51 -24.38
CA MET A 109 -22.39 3.22 -25.20
C MET A 109 -22.99 1.83 -24.92
N ASN A 110 -22.10 0.84 -24.74
CA ASN A 110 -22.47 -0.54 -24.44
C ASN A 110 -21.94 -0.96 -23.07
N VAL A 111 -22.48 -0.39 -21.98
CA VAL A 111 -22.04 -0.70 -20.62
C VAL A 111 -22.38 -2.15 -20.25
N MET A 112 -21.41 -2.86 -19.69
CA MET A 112 -21.57 -4.23 -19.20
C MET A 112 -21.50 -4.26 -17.68
N PHE A 113 -22.55 -4.78 -17.06
CA PHE A 113 -22.60 -4.97 -15.62
C PHE A 113 -22.57 -6.45 -15.25
N ASP A 114 -21.99 -6.74 -14.08
CA ASP A 114 -22.02 -8.06 -13.48
C ASP A 114 -23.37 -8.29 -12.78
N GLY A 115 -24.23 -9.10 -13.40
CA GLY A 115 -25.55 -9.46 -12.89
C GLY A 115 -26.60 -8.34 -12.95
N GLN A 116 -27.80 -8.67 -12.46
CA GLN A 116 -28.97 -7.76 -12.51
C GLN A 116 -28.87 -6.56 -11.56
N ALA A 117 -28.11 -6.68 -10.50
CA ALA A 117 -27.92 -5.61 -9.51
C ALA A 117 -27.15 -4.38 -10.05
N LYS A 118 -26.47 -4.52 -11.20
CA LYS A 118 -25.71 -3.46 -11.89
C LYS A 118 -24.72 -2.73 -10.99
N ASN A 119 -24.24 -3.41 -9.97
CA ASN A 119 -23.34 -2.83 -8.96
C ASN A 119 -21.84 -2.94 -9.30
N VAL A 120 -21.50 -3.69 -10.36
CA VAL A 120 -20.13 -3.85 -10.84
C VAL A 120 -20.07 -3.65 -12.34
N CYS A 121 -19.29 -2.70 -12.82
CA CYS A 121 -19.01 -2.48 -14.23
C CYS A 121 -17.82 -3.33 -14.66
N LYS A 122 -17.94 -4.06 -15.78
CA LYS A 122 -16.96 -5.04 -16.28
C LYS A 122 -16.33 -4.67 -17.64
N ASN A 123 -16.60 -3.50 -18.17
CA ASN A 123 -16.01 -3.06 -19.44
C ASN A 123 -14.49 -2.90 -19.33
N PHE A 124 -13.71 -3.76 -19.98
CA PHE A 124 -12.24 -3.67 -19.95
C PHE A 124 -11.70 -2.43 -20.66
N ASP A 125 -12.33 -2.00 -21.71
CA ASP A 125 -11.99 -0.75 -22.43
C ASP A 125 -12.17 0.49 -21.56
N LEU A 126 -13.17 0.52 -20.66
CA LEU A 126 -13.30 1.58 -19.65
C LEU A 126 -12.15 1.59 -18.65
N PHE A 127 -11.54 0.44 -18.34
CA PHE A 127 -10.36 0.41 -17.50
C PHE A 127 -9.21 1.20 -18.14
N ASP A 128 -8.87 0.85 -19.39
CA ASP A 128 -7.78 1.51 -20.10
C ASP A 128 -8.08 2.99 -20.36
N PHE A 129 -9.32 3.29 -20.78
CA PHE A 129 -9.77 4.66 -21.00
C PHE A 129 -9.65 5.53 -19.73
N CYS A 130 -10.14 5.04 -18.59
CA CYS A 130 -10.02 5.76 -17.31
C CYS A 130 -8.57 5.89 -16.86
N LYS A 131 -7.73 4.85 -17.03
CA LYS A 131 -6.31 4.88 -16.71
C LYS A 131 -5.58 5.95 -17.49
N GLU A 132 -5.70 5.95 -18.82
CA GLU A 132 -5.03 6.90 -19.70
C GLU A 132 -5.47 8.34 -19.44
N ASN A 133 -6.79 8.54 -19.27
CA ASN A 133 -7.33 9.88 -19.00
C ASN A 133 -6.93 10.39 -17.62
N THR A 134 -6.82 9.52 -16.62
CA THR A 134 -6.30 9.90 -15.31
C THR A 134 -4.83 10.35 -15.41
N MET A 135 -4.00 9.59 -16.11
CA MET A 135 -2.59 9.98 -16.32
C MET A 135 -2.48 11.33 -17.06
N ARG A 136 -3.28 11.54 -18.11
CA ARG A 136 -3.34 12.81 -18.84
C ARG A 136 -3.83 13.96 -17.96
N ALA A 137 -4.86 13.73 -17.15
CA ALA A 137 -5.37 14.72 -16.19
C ALA A 137 -4.27 15.18 -15.23
N MET A 138 -3.53 14.23 -14.66
CA MET A 138 -2.43 14.52 -13.73
C MET A 138 -1.28 15.22 -14.43
N GLU A 139 -0.96 14.85 -15.66
CA GLU A 139 0.08 15.50 -16.45
C GLU A 139 -0.25 16.97 -16.77
N VAL A 140 -1.46 17.25 -17.21
CA VAL A 140 -1.91 18.63 -17.51
C VAL A 140 -1.96 19.45 -16.22
N TRP A 141 -2.55 18.89 -15.15
CA TRP A 141 -2.65 19.58 -13.88
C TRP A 141 -1.28 19.90 -13.26
N SER A 142 -0.36 18.96 -13.28
CA SER A 142 0.97 19.14 -12.68
C SER A 142 1.82 20.20 -13.37
N LYS A 143 1.70 20.33 -14.69
CA LYS A 143 2.36 21.39 -15.45
C LYS A 143 1.86 22.80 -15.07
N ASN A 144 0.57 22.89 -14.73
CA ASN A 144 -0.07 24.16 -14.40
C ASN A 144 -0.02 24.50 -12.88
N ASN A 145 0.30 23.51 -12.04
CA ASN A 145 0.28 23.66 -10.57
C ASN A 145 1.52 23.00 -9.91
N PRO A 146 2.74 23.50 -10.21
CA PRO A 146 3.98 22.88 -9.74
C PRO A 146 4.10 22.88 -8.21
N ASP A 147 3.62 23.93 -7.53
CA ASP A 147 3.67 24.04 -6.07
C ASP A 147 2.75 23.03 -5.39
N ASP A 148 1.53 22.86 -5.90
CA ASP A 148 0.58 21.87 -5.40
C ASP A 148 1.08 20.44 -5.67
N LEU A 149 1.72 20.20 -6.82
CA LEU A 149 2.37 18.93 -7.11
C LEU A 149 3.49 18.62 -6.12
N GLN A 150 4.35 19.60 -5.82
CA GLN A 150 5.42 19.45 -4.82
C GLN A 150 4.86 19.13 -3.43
N LYS A 151 3.76 19.81 -3.06
CA LYS A 151 3.06 19.58 -1.80
C LYS A 151 2.53 18.15 -1.69
N LEU A 152 1.89 17.62 -2.74
CA LEU A 152 1.43 16.22 -2.78
C LEU A 152 2.60 15.23 -2.74
N CYS A 153 3.66 15.47 -3.50
CA CYS A 153 4.84 14.61 -3.47
C CYS A 153 5.49 14.55 -2.08
N ASN A 154 5.56 15.67 -1.37
CA ASN A 154 6.05 15.71 0.00
C ASN A 154 5.12 14.91 0.92
N TYR A 155 3.81 15.09 0.80
CA TYR A 155 2.84 14.30 1.56
C TYR A 155 3.01 12.79 1.34
N PHE A 156 3.14 12.32 0.10
CA PHE A 156 3.35 10.90 -0.19
C PHE A 156 4.66 10.36 0.38
N LYS A 157 5.73 11.17 0.43
CA LYS A 157 6.98 10.81 1.12
C LYS A 157 6.79 10.65 2.61
N ASP A 158 6.05 11.56 3.23
CA ASP A 158 5.79 11.53 4.67
C ASP A 158 4.97 10.29 5.02
N VAL A 159 3.96 9.94 4.21
CA VAL A 159 3.18 8.70 4.32
C VAL A 159 4.08 7.46 4.21
N ALA A 160 4.92 7.40 3.16
CA ALA A 160 5.86 6.29 2.96
C ALA A 160 6.84 6.13 4.13
N SER A 161 7.34 7.26 4.67
CA SER A 161 8.23 7.29 5.82
C SER A 161 7.53 6.81 7.10
N ALA A 162 6.28 7.22 7.32
CA ALA A 162 5.46 6.77 8.44
C ALA A 162 5.21 5.26 8.36
N ARG A 163 4.82 4.74 7.18
CA ARG A 163 4.66 3.30 6.91
C ARG A 163 5.94 2.52 7.22
N ALA A 164 7.09 2.97 6.71
CA ALA A 164 8.37 2.29 6.93
C ALA A 164 8.76 2.24 8.42
N ARG A 165 8.48 3.32 9.19
CA ARG A 165 8.69 3.33 10.65
C ARG A 165 7.76 2.33 11.36
N ALA A 166 6.50 2.27 10.96
CA ALA A 166 5.53 1.34 11.53
C ALA A 166 5.90 -0.13 11.23
N GLU A 167 6.34 -0.43 10.01
CA GLU A 167 6.82 -1.76 9.64
C GLU A 167 8.06 -2.17 10.44
N LYS A 168 9.03 -1.25 10.60
CA LYS A 168 10.21 -1.50 11.43
C LYS A 168 9.84 -1.79 12.88
N ALA A 169 8.95 -0.99 13.46
CA ALA A 169 8.46 -1.21 14.82
C ALA A 169 7.80 -2.59 14.99
N LYS A 170 6.97 -3.03 14.00
CA LYS A 170 6.37 -4.37 14.01
C LYS A 170 7.43 -5.49 13.95
N ILE A 171 8.46 -5.32 13.12
CA ILE A 171 9.57 -6.28 13.02
C ILE A 171 10.33 -6.37 14.35
N ASP A 172 10.61 -5.24 14.99
CA ASP A 172 11.35 -5.19 16.27
C ASP A 172 10.54 -5.85 17.39
N VAL A 173 9.23 -5.61 17.46
CA VAL A 173 8.32 -6.33 18.38
C VAL A 173 8.35 -7.83 18.10
N THR A 174 8.20 -8.25 16.84
CA THR A 174 8.20 -9.67 16.46
C THR A 174 9.53 -10.35 16.82
N LYS A 175 10.67 -9.67 16.60
CA LYS A 175 11.99 -10.18 17.01
C LYS A 175 12.10 -10.34 18.52
N LYS A 176 11.58 -9.34 19.29
CA LYS A 176 11.58 -9.42 20.75
C LYS A 176 10.83 -10.65 21.25
N TYR A 177 9.65 -10.95 20.72
CA TYR A 177 8.86 -12.13 21.09
C TYR A 177 9.47 -13.44 20.56
N LYS A 178 10.00 -13.47 19.34
CA LYS A 178 10.72 -14.65 18.84
C LYS A 178 11.95 -14.97 19.68
N ASN A 179 12.69 -13.95 20.09
CA ASN A 179 13.84 -14.15 20.97
C ASN A 179 13.42 -14.57 22.40
N SER A 180 12.24 -14.15 22.89
CA SER A 180 11.74 -14.59 24.20
C SER A 180 11.22 -16.03 24.17
N ILE A 181 10.63 -16.48 23.06
CA ILE A 181 10.22 -17.90 22.87
C ILE A 181 11.44 -18.79 22.61
N GLY A 182 12.55 -18.21 22.12
CA GLY A 182 13.82 -18.92 21.90
C GLY A 182 14.83 -18.81 23.06
N ASN A 183 14.46 -18.20 24.18
CA ASN A 183 15.29 -18.27 25.37
C ASN A 183 15.18 -19.70 25.96
N LEU A 184 16.14 -20.51 25.55
CA LEU A 184 16.34 -21.80 26.18
C LEU A 184 16.50 -21.59 27.70
N PRO A 185 16.05 -22.54 28.52
CA PRO A 185 16.22 -22.45 29.97
C PRO A 185 17.66 -22.05 30.34
N PRO A 186 17.88 -21.27 31.39
CA PRO A 186 19.20 -20.69 31.68
C PRO A 186 20.33 -21.70 31.83
N LYS A 187 19.99 -22.97 32.03
CA LYS A 187 20.94 -24.09 32.18
C LYS A 187 21.07 -24.98 30.93
N PHE A 188 20.47 -24.57 29.82
CA PHE A 188 20.54 -25.36 28.58
C PHE A 188 21.87 -25.17 27.89
N VAL A 189 22.60 -26.26 27.68
CA VAL A 189 23.89 -26.28 26.97
C VAL A 189 23.65 -26.61 25.50
N LYS A 190 23.89 -25.62 24.64
CA LYS A 190 23.63 -25.73 23.20
C LYS A 190 24.68 -26.57 22.48
N ALA A 191 24.27 -27.27 21.42
CA ALA A 191 25.18 -27.76 20.41
C ALA A 191 25.57 -26.64 19.44
N GLU A 192 26.73 -26.74 18.80
CA GLU A 192 27.25 -25.75 17.86
C GLU A 192 26.55 -25.82 16.48
N ASN A 193 26.23 -27.02 16.01
CA ASN A 193 25.52 -27.22 14.75
C ASN A 193 24.02 -26.93 14.90
N LYS A 194 23.34 -26.76 13.75
CA LYS A 194 21.89 -26.56 13.70
C LYS A 194 21.12 -27.78 13.20
N ASP A 195 21.81 -28.73 12.60
CA ASP A 195 21.23 -29.90 11.95
C ASP A 195 21.72 -31.19 12.61
N HIS A 196 20.89 -32.22 12.62
CA HIS A 196 21.18 -33.55 13.18
C HIS A 196 21.63 -33.53 14.64
N LEU A 197 20.86 -32.83 15.50
CA LEU A 197 21.18 -32.67 16.91
C LEU A 197 20.64 -33.80 17.75
N GLU A 198 21.42 -34.20 18.76
CA GLU A 198 21.00 -35.06 19.86
C GLU A 198 20.76 -34.23 21.11
N LEU A 199 19.66 -34.47 21.81
CA LEU A 199 19.32 -33.81 23.06
C LEU A 199 19.44 -34.82 24.21
N TYR A 200 20.32 -34.54 25.15
CA TYR A 200 20.45 -35.28 26.41
C TYR A 200 19.70 -34.56 27.51
N ILE A 201 18.72 -35.21 28.07
CA ILE A 201 17.98 -34.72 29.25
C ILE A 201 18.59 -35.39 30.47
N VAL A 202 19.06 -34.61 31.44
CA VAL A 202 19.75 -35.08 32.63
C VAL A 202 19.08 -34.52 33.88
N GLU A 203 19.06 -35.33 34.94
CA GLU A 203 18.47 -34.92 36.22
C GLU A 203 19.50 -34.09 37.04
N GLY A 204 19.20 -32.77 37.10
CA GLY A 204 19.97 -31.83 37.91
C GLY A 204 21.34 -31.44 37.37
N GLU A 205 21.94 -30.45 38.04
CA GLU A 205 23.25 -29.88 37.64
C GLU A 205 24.42 -30.84 37.84
N SER A 206 24.34 -31.70 38.84
CA SER A 206 25.37 -32.70 39.14
C SER A 206 25.62 -33.68 38.01
N ALA A 207 24.55 -34.02 37.25
CA ALA A 207 24.65 -34.90 36.08
C ALA A 207 25.04 -34.10 34.82
N SER A 208 24.69 -32.82 34.73
CA SER A 208 24.99 -31.96 33.58
C SER A 208 26.48 -31.74 33.37
N SER A 209 27.24 -31.48 34.43
CA SER A 209 28.66 -31.15 34.36
C SER A 209 29.55 -32.27 33.74
N PRO A 210 29.44 -33.56 34.16
CA PRO A 210 30.13 -34.66 33.51
C PRO A 210 29.71 -34.83 32.02
N CYS A 211 28.39 -34.67 31.75
CA CYS A 211 27.87 -34.77 30.39
C CYS A 211 28.40 -33.68 29.49
N GLU A 212 28.53 -32.43 29.98
CA GLU A 212 29.13 -31.32 29.24
C GLU A 212 30.58 -31.58 28.85
N THR A 213 31.34 -32.20 29.75
CA THR A 213 32.75 -32.49 29.52
C THR A 213 32.94 -33.66 28.53
N GLY A 214 32.03 -34.62 28.53
CA GLY A 214 32.15 -35.83 27.67
C GLY A 214 31.41 -35.73 26.34
N ARG A 215 30.55 -34.71 26.09
CA ARG A 215 29.75 -34.61 24.89
C ARG A 215 30.52 -34.21 23.64
N ASN A 216 29.95 -34.55 22.48
CA ASN A 216 30.33 -33.90 21.24
C ASN A 216 29.65 -32.54 21.14
N SER A 217 30.39 -31.45 21.39
CA SER A 217 29.86 -30.08 21.39
C SER A 217 29.19 -29.69 20.09
N LYS A 218 29.56 -30.30 18.98
CA LYS A 218 28.98 -29.98 17.65
C LYS A 218 27.57 -30.54 17.48
N LEU A 219 27.28 -31.70 18.04
CA LEU A 219 26.04 -32.42 17.75
C LEU A 219 25.13 -32.59 18.96
N GLN A 220 25.68 -32.51 20.19
CA GLN A 220 24.99 -32.88 21.42
C GLN A 220 24.68 -31.67 22.28
N ALA A 221 23.38 -31.46 22.54
CA ALA A 221 22.87 -30.48 23.48
C ALA A 221 22.48 -31.16 24.81
N ILE A 222 22.59 -30.46 25.93
CA ILE A 222 22.23 -30.98 27.27
C ILE A 222 21.16 -30.10 27.88
N PHE A 223 20.13 -30.71 28.42
CA PHE A 223 19.04 -30.06 29.14
C PHE A 223 18.89 -30.66 30.54
N PRO A 224 19.43 -30.00 31.58
CA PRO A 224 19.17 -30.38 32.96
C PRO A 224 17.74 -30.00 33.38
N ILE A 225 17.02 -30.95 33.97
CA ILE A 225 15.67 -30.77 34.48
C ILE A 225 15.68 -30.79 36.02
#